data_2fc5b649df99a6441d1eaa56a5a9773a
#
_entry.id   2fc5b649df99a6441d1eaa56a5a9773a
#
_cell.length_a   1.000
_cell.length_b   1.000
_cell.length_c   1.000
_cell.angle_alpha   90.00
_cell.angle_beta   90.00
_cell.angle_gamma   90.00
#
_symmetry.space_group_name_H-M   'P 1'
#
loop_
_entity.id
_entity.type
_entity.pdbx_description
1 polymer ?
#
loop_
_entity_poly.entity_id
_entity_poly.type
_entity_poly.pdbx_seq_one_letter_code
_entity_poly.pdbx_strand_id
1 'polypeptide(L)'
;IVLIDRYYYSTAAYQGALGFDPKKICMDNEKFAPRPDRVFLFKAPIDLCLERIEKIRSSKPDSFETQGYLSKVQSIFDKFSGDHFCRIDSSLPFEGVVSIVVDELKQFFPDLNKG
;
A
#
# COMPACT_ATOMS: atom_id res chain seq x y z
N ILE A 1 -4.89 -3.49 -19.21
CA ILE A 1 -4.43 -3.42 -17.81
C ILE A 1 -4.39 -1.97 -17.38
N VAL A 2 -4.98 -1.70 -16.23
CA VAL A 2 -4.95 -0.37 -15.63
C VAL A 2 -4.15 -0.43 -14.34
N LEU A 3 -3.12 0.41 -14.21
CA LEU A 3 -2.30 0.53 -13.01
C LEU A 3 -2.62 1.85 -12.33
N ILE A 4 -2.91 1.78 -11.03
CA ILE A 4 -3.23 2.97 -10.23
C ILE A 4 -2.30 3.02 -9.02
N ASP A 5 -1.60 4.13 -8.85
CA ASP A 5 -0.80 4.39 -7.66
C ASP A 5 -1.72 4.94 -6.58
N ARG A 6 -1.90 4.17 -5.51
CA ARG A 6 -2.85 4.39 -4.42
C ARG A 6 -4.30 4.32 -4.90
N TYR A 7 -5.16 3.78 -4.06
CA TYR A 7 -6.57 3.63 -4.36
C TYR A 7 -7.35 3.83 -3.05
N TYR A 8 -8.62 3.50 -3.02
CA TYR A 8 -9.45 3.79 -1.84
C TYR A 8 -8.97 3.11 -0.55
N TYR A 9 -8.18 2.05 -0.64
CA TYR A 9 -7.57 1.43 0.56
C TYR A 9 -6.61 2.39 1.26
N SER A 10 -5.86 3.16 0.52
CA SER A 10 -4.99 4.20 1.09
C SER A 10 -5.82 5.26 1.81
N THR A 11 -6.89 5.72 1.19
CA THR A 11 -7.82 6.66 1.81
C THR A 11 -8.38 6.09 3.13
N ALA A 12 -8.83 4.83 3.09
CA ALA A 12 -9.37 4.16 4.27
C ALA A 12 -8.35 4.05 5.39
N ALA A 13 -7.09 3.73 5.07
CA ALA A 13 -6.04 3.59 6.07
C ALA A 13 -5.69 4.94 6.70
N TYR A 14 -5.48 5.98 5.89
CA TYR A 14 -5.12 7.30 6.39
C TYR A 14 -6.26 7.97 7.14
N GLN A 15 -7.47 7.90 6.63
CA GLN A 15 -8.66 8.42 7.32
C GLN A 15 -8.97 7.61 8.58
N GLY A 16 -8.79 6.29 8.51
CA GLY A 16 -8.98 5.42 9.66
C GLY A 16 -8.03 5.74 10.81
N ALA A 17 -6.81 6.12 10.51
CA ALA A 17 -5.85 6.56 11.52
C ALA A 17 -6.27 7.87 12.20
N LEU A 18 -7.13 8.66 11.57
CA LEU A 18 -7.71 9.86 12.13
C LEU A 18 -9.02 9.61 12.90
N GLY A 19 -9.48 8.36 12.97
CA GLY A 19 -10.66 7.98 13.74
C GLY A 19 -11.89 7.61 12.93
N PHE A 20 -11.84 7.69 11.59
CA PHE A 20 -12.94 7.26 10.73
C PHE A 20 -12.96 5.74 10.60
N ASP A 21 -14.11 5.18 10.23
CA ASP A 21 -14.26 3.73 10.04
C ASP A 21 -13.69 3.30 8.68
N PRO A 22 -12.57 2.55 8.64
CA PRO A 22 -11.97 2.13 7.36
C PRO A 22 -12.89 1.25 6.52
N LYS A 23 -13.66 0.38 7.15
CA LYS A 23 -14.59 -0.53 6.44
C LYS A 23 -15.66 0.27 5.71
N LYS A 24 -16.22 1.28 6.37
CA LYS A 24 -17.24 2.13 5.78
C LYS A 24 -16.69 2.92 4.58
N ILE A 25 -15.46 3.43 4.72
CA ILE A 25 -14.80 4.17 3.63
C ILE A 25 -14.63 3.26 2.41
N CYS A 26 -14.16 2.04 2.60
CA CYS A 26 -14.02 1.07 1.50
C CYS A 26 -15.38 0.76 0.86
N MET A 27 -16.40 0.48 1.66
CA MET A 27 -17.74 0.17 1.17
C MET A 27 -18.36 1.33 0.38
N ASP A 28 -18.20 2.56 0.86
CA ASP A 28 -18.72 3.74 0.17
C ASP A 28 -18.02 3.95 -1.17
N ASN A 29 -16.71 3.72 -1.23
CA ASN A 29 -15.96 3.85 -2.47
C ASN A 29 -16.28 2.74 -3.48
N GLU A 30 -16.55 1.53 -3.02
CA GLU A 30 -16.90 0.40 -3.88
C GLU A 30 -18.23 0.60 -4.61
N LYS A 31 -19.05 1.57 -4.19
CA LYS A 31 -20.28 1.93 -4.90
C LYS A 31 -20.03 2.62 -6.24
N PHE A 32 -18.90 3.30 -6.38
CA PHE A 32 -18.57 4.03 -7.62
C PHE A 32 -17.30 3.56 -8.28
N ALA A 33 -16.39 2.93 -7.55
CA ALA A 33 -15.08 2.52 -8.03
C ALA A 33 -15.03 1.00 -8.16
N PRO A 34 -14.52 0.46 -9.27
CA PRO A 34 -14.38 -0.99 -9.40
C PRO A 34 -13.44 -1.54 -8.34
N ARG A 35 -13.75 -2.73 -7.85
CA ARG A 35 -12.84 -3.46 -6.97
C ARG A 35 -11.59 -3.84 -7.77
N PRO A 36 -10.37 -3.59 -7.27
CA PRO A 36 -9.18 -3.97 -8.01
C PRO A 36 -9.01 -5.48 -8.09
N ASP A 37 -8.46 -5.95 -9.20
CA ASP A 37 -8.15 -7.37 -9.38
C ASP A 37 -6.98 -7.79 -8.50
N ARG A 38 -6.00 -6.92 -8.33
CA ARG A 38 -4.81 -7.19 -7.54
C ARG A 38 -4.34 -5.91 -6.84
N VAL A 39 -4.00 -6.03 -5.56
CA VAL A 39 -3.46 -4.92 -4.76
C VAL A 39 -2.10 -5.33 -4.22
N PHE A 40 -1.08 -4.54 -4.50
CA PHE A 40 0.24 -4.73 -3.91
C PHE A 40 0.38 -3.79 -2.71
N LEU A 41 0.54 -4.36 -1.52
CA LEU A 41 0.76 -3.62 -0.30
C LEU A 41 2.24 -3.69 0.08
N PHE A 42 2.93 -2.58 -0.08
CA PHE A 42 4.35 -2.48 0.27
C PHE A 42 4.48 -2.13 1.74
N LYS A 43 5.19 -2.95 2.48
CA LYS A 43 5.37 -2.77 3.92
C LYS A 43 6.85 -2.70 4.27
N ALA A 44 7.20 -1.74 5.13
CA ALA A 44 8.54 -1.61 5.69
C ALA A 44 8.42 -1.19 7.16
N PRO A 45 9.45 -1.46 7.99
CA PRO A 45 9.45 -0.96 9.37
C PRO A 45 9.28 0.56 9.41
N ILE A 46 8.55 1.04 10.41
CA ILE A 46 8.24 2.47 10.53
C ILE A 46 9.50 3.33 10.55
N ASP A 47 10.54 2.89 11.28
CA ASP A 47 11.80 3.62 11.37
C ASP A 47 12.45 3.81 9.98
N LEU A 48 12.39 2.78 9.15
CA LEU A 48 12.91 2.85 7.79
C LEU A 48 12.08 3.80 6.93
N CYS A 49 10.77 3.80 7.09
CA CYS A 49 9.88 4.72 6.37
C CYS A 49 10.21 6.17 6.72
N LEU A 50 10.38 6.48 8.00
CA LEU A 50 10.74 7.82 8.46
C LEU A 50 12.11 8.25 7.94
N GLU A 51 13.08 7.34 7.97
CA GLU A 51 14.43 7.60 7.42
C GLU A 51 14.37 7.93 5.94
N ARG A 52 13.59 7.18 5.16
CA ARG A 52 13.43 7.42 3.72
C ARG A 52 12.78 8.77 3.44
N ILE A 53 11.80 9.16 4.23
CA ILE A 53 11.13 10.46 4.10
C ILE A 53 12.13 11.58 4.36
N GLU A 54 12.92 11.50 5.41
CA GLU A 54 13.94 12.50 5.74
C GLU A 54 14.96 12.65 4.61
N LYS A 55 15.45 11.55 4.05
CA LYS A 55 16.43 11.57 2.96
C LYS A 55 15.88 12.24 1.71
N ILE A 56 14.63 11.96 1.36
CA ILE A 56 14.01 12.48 0.13
C ILE A 56 13.71 13.97 0.27
N ARG A 57 13.19 14.38 1.44
CA ARG A 57 12.73 15.76 1.66
C ARG A 57 13.82 16.67 2.22
N SER A 58 14.91 16.11 2.71
CA SER A 58 15.95 16.84 3.43
C SER A 58 15.40 17.66 4.60
N SER A 59 14.30 17.18 5.20
CA SER A 59 13.62 17.83 6.33
C SER A 59 12.98 16.77 7.22
N LYS A 60 12.58 17.20 8.42
CA LYS A 60 11.89 16.31 9.33
C LYS A 60 10.48 15.98 8.80
N PRO A 61 9.95 14.76 9.08
CA PRO A 61 8.58 14.45 8.73
C PRO A 61 7.59 15.44 9.36
N ASP A 62 6.50 15.72 8.65
CA ASP A 62 5.45 16.59 9.19
C ASP A 62 4.58 15.83 10.21
N SER A 63 3.53 16.49 10.72
CA SER A 63 2.67 15.92 11.76
C SER A 63 1.91 14.66 11.31
N PHE A 64 1.66 14.49 10.00
CA PHE A 64 1.01 13.31 9.44
C PHE A 64 1.97 12.15 9.23
N GLU A 65 3.27 12.41 9.32
CA GLU A 65 4.32 11.42 9.08
C GLU A 65 5.04 11.04 10.38
N THR A 66 4.38 11.25 11.54
CA THR A 66 4.94 10.85 12.83
C THR A 66 4.87 9.35 12.98
N GLN A 67 5.77 8.81 13.83
CA GLN A 67 5.80 7.38 14.13
C GLN A 67 4.45 6.85 14.61
N GLY A 68 3.78 7.57 15.52
CA GLY A 68 2.48 7.17 16.04
C GLY A 68 1.39 7.11 14.97
N TYR A 69 1.35 8.11 14.10
CA TYR A 69 0.38 8.16 13.02
C TYR A 69 0.62 7.06 11.99
N LEU A 70 1.88 6.92 11.54
CA LEU A 70 2.25 5.89 10.57
C LEU A 70 2.03 4.48 11.11
N SER A 71 2.24 4.27 12.41
CA SER A 71 1.94 2.98 13.05
C SER A 71 0.46 2.64 12.98
N LYS A 72 -0.42 3.62 13.18
CA LYS A 72 -1.87 3.42 13.03
C LYS A 72 -2.25 3.12 11.60
N VAL A 73 -1.71 3.86 10.64
CA VAL A 73 -1.94 3.62 9.21
C VAL A 73 -1.51 2.20 8.83
N GLN A 74 -0.32 1.80 9.22
CA GLN A 74 0.21 0.46 8.92
C GLN A 74 -0.64 -0.64 9.55
N SER A 75 -1.11 -0.43 10.78
CA SER A 75 -2.00 -1.37 11.47
C SER A 75 -3.31 -1.57 10.70
N ILE A 76 -3.85 -0.52 10.11
CA ILE A 76 -5.07 -0.61 9.31
C ILE A 76 -4.81 -1.37 8.01
N PHE A 77 -3.71 -1.07 7.32
CA PHE A 77 -3.32 -1.83 6.12
C PHE A 77 -3.16 -3.32 6.43
N ASP A 78 -2.60 -3.67 7.59
CA ASP A 78 -2.41 -5.05 8.01
C ASP A 78 -3.73 -5.81 8.20
N LYS A 79 -4.81 -5.11 8.47
CA LYS A 79 -6.13 -5.70 8.69
C LYS A 79 -6.90 -5.95 7.40
N PHE A 80 -6.49 -5.35 6.30
CA PHE A 80 -7.12 -5.64 5.02
C PHE A 80 -6.84 -7.10 4.62
N SER A 81 -7.86 -7.80 4.16
CA SER A 81 -7.74 -9.20 3.81
C SER A 81 -8.50 -9.51 2.52
N GLY A 82 -8.11 -10.59 1.87
CA GLY A 82 -8.70 -11.04 0.62
C GLY A 82 -7.63 -11.59 -0.30
N ASP A 83 -8.04 -12.44 -1.24
CA ASP A 83 -7.12 -13.10 -2.16
C ASP A 83 -6.46 -12.14 -3.15
N HIS A 84 -7.04 -10.95 -3.31
CA HIS A 84 -6.52 -9.92 -4.22
C HIS A 84 -5.34 -9.13 -3.64
N PHE A 85 -5.07 -9.25 -2.33
CA PHE A 85 -3.93 -8.58 -1.70
C PHE A 85 -2.65 -9.38 -1.82
N CYS A 86 -1.57 -8.72 -2.25
CA CYS A 86 -0.23 -9.26 -2.23
C CYS A 86 0.65 -8.35 -1.38
N ARG A 87 1.17 -8.88 -0.28
CA ARG A 87 2.00 -8.11 0.65
C ARG A 87 3.46 -8.27 0.30
N ILE A 88 4.17 -7.16 0.16
CA ILE A 88 5.56 -7.15 -0.27
C ILE A 88 6.40 -6.43 0.76
N ASP A 89 7.50 -7.06 1.15
CA ASP A 89 8.50 -6.48 2.04
C ASP A 89 9.33 -5.46 1.26
N SER A 90 9.03 -4.18 1.44
CA SER A 90 9.73 -3.11 0.75
C SER A 90 11.01 -2.66 1.46
N SER A 91 11.42 -3.35 2.54
CA SER A 91 12.76 -3.17 3.11
C SER A 91 13.85 -3.83 2.28
N LEU A 92 13.47 -4.75 1.38
CA LEU A 92 14.39 -5.39 0.45
C LEU A 92 14.98 -4.38 -0.54
N PRO A 93 16.12 -4.69 -1.18
CA PRO A 93 16.66 -3.85 -2.25
C PRO A 93 15.63 -3.66 -3.37
N PHE A 94 15.72 -2.52 -4.06
CA PHE A 94 14.77 -2.15 -5.11
C PHE A 94 14.58 -3.25 -6.16
N GLU A 95 15.69 -3.84 -6.64
CA GLU A 95 15.61 -4.91 -7.65
C GLU A 95 14.87 -6.14 -7.12
N GLY A 96 15.03 -6.45 -5.84
CA GLY A 96 14.31 -7.56 -5.20
C GLY A 96 12.82 -7.31 -5.14
N VAL A 97 12.41 -6.09 -4.79
CA VAL A 97 11.00 -5.70 -4.76
C VAL A 97 10.39 -5.76 -6.16
N VAL A 98 11.08 -5.20 -7.15
CA VAL A 98 10.64 -5.23 -8.55
C VAL A 98 10.47 -6.67 -9.04
N SER A 99 11.43 -7.53 -8.74
CA SER A 99 11.37 -8.95 -9.13
C SER A 99 10.13 -9.64 -8.57
N ILE A 100 9.80 -9.41 -7.31
CA ILE A 100 8.61 -10.00 -6.68
C ILE A 100 7.34 -9.51 -7.38
N VAL A 101 7.22 -8.21 -7.63
CA VAL A 101 6.06 -7.62 -8.30
C VAL A 101 5.90 -8.20 -9.70
N VAL A 102 6.98 -8.27 -10.47
CA VAL A 102 6.96 -8.81 -11.83
C VAL A 102 6.53 -10.27 -11.83
N ASP A 103 7.08 -11.08 -10.92
CA ASP A 103 6.72 -12.50 -10.83
C ASP A 103 5.24 -12.68 -10.49
N GLU A 104 4.70 -11.89 -9.56
CA GLU A 104 3.28 -11.93 -9.21
C GLU A 104 2.40 -11.53 -10.40
N LEU A 105 2.79 -10.49 -11.14
CA LEU A 105 2.05 -10.05 -12.31
C LEU A 105 2.03 -11.12 -13.40
N LYS A 106 3.14 -11.81 -13.61
CA LYS A 106 3.23 -12.91 -14.59
C LYS A 106 2.34 -14.08 -14.21
N GLN A 107 2.23 -14.39 -12.93
CA GLN A 107 1.36 -15.45 -12.44
C GLN A 107 -0.11 -15.07 -12.57
N PHE A 108 -0.45 -13.82 -12.24
CA PHE A 108 -1.83 -13.34 -12.27
C PHE A 108 -2.31 -13.04 -13.69
N PHE A 109 -1.41 -12.57 -14.54
CA PHE A 109 -1.69 -12.28 -15.95
C PHE A 109 -0.76 -13.10 -16.85
N PRO A 110 -1.05 -14.39 -17.08
CA PRO A 110 -0.17 -15.26 -17.86
C PRO A 110 0.16 -14.73 -19.26
N ASP A 111 -0.73 -13.95 -19.86
CA ASP A 111 -0.53 -13.39 -21.19
C ASP A 111 0.64 -12.39 -21.26
N LEU A 112 1.06 -11.84 -20.13
CA LEU A 112 2.23 -10.96 -20.08
C LEU A 112 3.53 -11.69 -20.42
N ASN A 113 3.55 -13.02 -20.31
CA ASN A 113 4.71 -13.83 -20.63
C ASN A 113 4.87 -14.09 -22.13
N LYS A 114 3.87 -13.72 -22.93
CA LYS A 114 3.86 -13.98 -24.37
C LYS A 114 4.39 -12.80 -25.19
N GLY A 115 4.81 -11.76 -24.51
CA GLY A 115 5.32 -10.54 -25.14
C GLY A 115 6.76 -10.65 -25.69
#